data_94489f5ec5c5961236e9d9d5330535d2
#
_entry.id   94489f5ec5c5961236e9d9d5330535d2
#
_cell.length_a   1.000
_cell.length_b   1.000
_cell.length_c   1.000
_cell.angle_alpha   90.00
_cell.angle_beta   90.00
_cell.angle_gamma   90.00
#
_symmetry.space_group_name_H-M   'P 1'
#
loop_
_entity.id
_entity.type
_entity.pdbx_description
1 polymer ?
#
loop_
_entity_poly.entity_id
_entity_poly.type
_entity_poly.pdbx_seq_one_letter_code
_entity_poly.pdbx_strand_id
1 'polypeptide(L)'
;VIHTTTTKTTIKIKPKTSVDNPAQNTKTTSKSGQSVKKTPTTPQVVIEKSRYSFQSALNAQMARGYPQKSNGYSWYFPSRSAVSSAMNPTSIWNSSTQRYQMLNLGKYQGIPVSKLNQILKGKGSLSGQGKAVAAACKKYNINEIYLISHAFLESGNGTSNFASGRYGIYNYFGIGAYDNNPNNAIPFARKRGWTTPAKGIMGGAKFVRQDFINKGQNTLYRMRWNPKAPATHQYATDINWCRHQAENIAFYYKKIGLKGIYYIRDKYK
;
A
#
# COMPACT_ATOMS: atom_id res chain seq x y z
N VAL A 1 -1.46 -15.36 18.80
CA VAL A 1 -0.70 -14.11 18.93
C VAL A 1 0.34 -14.13 17.85
N ILE A 2 0.13 -13.40 16.76
CA ILE A 2 1.08 -13.30 15.64
C ILE A 2 1.93 -12.07 15.93
N HIS A 3 3.15 -12.28 16.41
CA HIS A 3 4.15 -11.23 16.47
C HIS A 3 4.74 -11.03 15.07
N THR A 4 4.24 -10.04 14.36
CA THR A 4 4.89 -9.54 13.14
C THR A 4 5.95 -8.54 13.56
N THR A 5 7.19 -9.00 13.67
CA THR A 5 8.34 -8.10 13.84
C THR A 5 8.60 -7.46 12.49
N THR A 6 8.11 -6.25 12.30
CA THR A 6 8.35 -5.46 11.08
C THR A 6 9.75 -4.87 11.18
N THR A 7 10.68 -5.37 10.38
CA THR A 7 11.98 -4.71 10.20
C THR A 7 11.74 -3.41 9.46
N LYS A 8 11.76 -2.28 10.18
CA LYS A 8 11.62 -0.93 9.60
C LYS A 8 12.90 -0.59 8.84
N THR A 9 12.84 -0.65 7.52
CA THR A 9 13.91 -0.12 6.69
C THR A 9 13.74 1.41 6.62
N THR A 10 14.63 2.13 7.30
CA THR A 10 14.63 3.59 7.34
C THR A 10 15.03 4.16 5.99
N ILE A 11 14.10 4.80 5.29
CA ILE A 11 14.42 5.58 4.09
C ILE A 11 14.75 7.01 4.51
N LYS A 12 16.00 7.42 4.38
CA LYS A 12 16.44 8.82 4.56
C LYS A 12 15.89 9.68 3.42
N ILE A 13 15.00 10.59 3.73
CA ILE A 13 14.51 11.59 2.78
C ILE A 13 15.07 12.96 3.19
N LYS A 14 15.89 13.57 2.32
CA LYS A 14 16.28 14.98 2.44
C LYS A 14 15.10 15.89 2.05
N PRO A 15 14.84 16.99 2.77
CA PRO A 15 13.80 17.92 2.41
C PRO A 15 14.21 18.79 1.22
N LYS A 16 13.35 18.88 0.21
CA LYS A 16 13.43 19.90 -0.83
C LYS A 16 12.38 20.97 -0.54
N THR A 17 12.84 22.15 -0.23
CA THR A 17 12.04 23.36 -0.10
C THR A 17 11.67 23.90 -1.47
N SER A 18 10.39 24.16 -1.72
CA SER A 18 9.95 25.26 -2.57
C SER A 18 8.51 25.61 -2.22
N VAL A 19 8.35 26.88 -1.91
CA VAL A 19 7.10 27.60 -1.64
C VAL A 19 6.59 28.11 -2.98
N ASP A 20 5.33 27.86 -3.30
CA ASP A 20 4.58 28.71 -4.22
C ASP A 20 3.11 28.76 -3.84
N ASN A 21 2.61 29.98 -3.74
CA ASN A 21 1.27 30.36 -3.32
C ASN A 21 0.39 30.53 -4.56
N PRO A 22 -0.91 30.18 -4.54
CA PRO A 22 -1.78 30.38 -5.69
C PRO A 22 -2.67 31.60 -5.53
N ALA A 23 -2.75 32.34 -6.63
CA ALA A 23 -3.72 33.39 -6.84
C ALA A 23 -5.12 32.84 -7.16
N GLN A 24 -6.12 33.54 -6.66
CA GLN A 24 -7.54 33.36 -6.93
C GLN A 24 -7.90 33.64 -8.40
N ASN A 25 -8.85 32.91 -8.97
CA ASN A 25 -9.92 33.54 -9.76
C ASN A 25 -11.19 32.68 -9.97
N THR A 26 -12.28 33.29 -9.64
CA THR A 26 -13.69 33.37 -10.06
C THR A 26 -14.34 32.31 -10.97
N LYS A 27 -15.53 31.95 -10.45
CA LYS A 27 -16.77 31.40 -11.03
C LYS A 27 -16.94 31.37 -12.57
N THR A 28 -17.37 30.20 -13.05
CA THR A 28 -18.47 30.13 -14.05
C THR A 28 -19.23 28.81 -13.88
N THR A 29 -20.54 28.90 -13.70
CA THR A 29 -21.50 27.80 -13.65
C THR A 29 -21.76 27.25 -15.03
N SER A 30 -21.53 25.96 -15.24
CA SER A 30 -22.16 25.21 -16.30
C SER A 30 -22.55 23.82 -15.81
N LYS A 31 -23.85 23.57 -15.80
CA LYS A 31 -24.43 22.23 -15.62
C LYS A 31 -24.04 21.35 -16.79
N SER A 32 -23.12 20.43 -16.61
CA SER A 32 -22.94 19.32 -17.53
C SER A 32 -23.25 18.02 -16.78
N GLY A 33 -24.22 17.28 -17.32
CA GLY A 33 -24.59 15.96 -16.81
C GLY A 33 -23.38 15.04 -16.81
N GLN A 34 -22.81 14.78 -15.64
CA GLN A 34 -21.78 13.76 -15.48
C GLN A 34 -22.43 12.39 -15.62
N SER A 35 -22.22 11.75 -16.75
CA SER A 35 -22.42 10.33 -16.91
C SER A 35 -21.59 9.60 -15.83
N VAL A 36 -22.27 9.02 -14.86
CA VAL A 36 -21.64 8.17 -13.84
C VAL A 36 -21.06 6.95 -14.58
N LYS A 37 -19.76 6.95 -14.85
CA LYS A 37 -19.09 5.78 -15.41
C LYS A 37 -19.25 4.62 -14.44
N LYS A 38 -20.06 3.64 -14.82
CA LYS A 38 -20.31 2.42 -14.06
C LYS A 38 -18.98 1.71 -13.85
N THR A 39 -18.62 1.42 -12.62
CA THR A 39 -17.40 0.64 -12.27
C THR A 39 -17.42 -0.69 -13.04
N PRO A 40 -16.34 -1.06 -13.75
CA PRO A 40 -16.28 -2.34 -14.44
C PRO A 40 -16.50 -3.49 -13.46
N THR A 41 -17.26 -4.49 -13.86
CA THR A 41 -17.49 -5.71 -13.08
C THR A 41 -16.48 -6.81 -13.43
N THR A 42 -15.86 -6.72 -14.60
CA THR A 42 -14.86 -7.65 -15.11
C THR A 42 -13.44 -7.16 -14.81
N PRO A 43 -12.53 -8.04 -14.35
CA PRO A 43 -11.15 -7.68 -14.13
C PRO A 43 -10.47 -7.12 -15.38
N GLN A 44 -9.81 -5.98 -15.22
CA GLN A 44 -8.98 -5.35 -16.26
C GLN A 44 -7.51 -5.64 -15.93
N VAL A 45 -6.83 -6.30 -16.85
CA VAL A 45 -5.45 -6.77 -16.65
C VAL A 45 -4.54 -6.13 -17.68
N VAL A 46 -3.55 -5.39 -17.22
CA VAL A 46 -2.42 -4.93 -18.03
C VAL A 46 -1.30 -5.95 -17.86
N ILE A 47 -0.75 -6.45 -18.96
CA ILE A 47 0.39 -7.35 -18.95
C ILE A 47 1.65 -6.54 -19.23
N GLU A 48 2.61 -6.57 -18.31
CA GLU A 48 3.92 -5.95 -18.52
C GLU A 48 5.02 -7.03 -18.50
N LYS A 49 5.95 -6.93 -19.46
CA LYS A 49 7.09 -7.84 -19.55
C LYS A 49 8.35 -7.17 -19.04
N SER A 50 9.07 -7.86 -18.17
CA SER A 50 10.43 -7.49 -17.79
C SER A 50 11.39 -7.77 -18.94
N ARG A 51 12.44 -6.96 -19.05
CA ARG A 51 13.59 -7.23 -19.94
C ARG A 51 14.48 -8.36 -19.44
N TYR A 52 14.34 -8.76 -18.19
CA TYR A 52 15.09 -9.84 -17.55
C TYR A 52 14.35 -11.16 -17.67
N SER A 53 15.10 -12.27 -17.80
CA SER A 53 14.56 -13.60 -17.60
C SER A 53 14.28 -13.85 -16.12
N PHE A 54 13.36 -14.77 -15.80
CA PHE A 54 13.11 -15.18 -14.43
C PHE A 54 14.38 -15.67 -13.74
N GLN A 55 15.19 -16.46 -14.45
CA GLN A 55 16.45 -17.00 -13.93
C GLN A 55 17.45 -15.88 -13.58
N SER A 56 17.57 -14.86 -14.45
CA SER A 56 18.43 -13.71 -14.21
C SER A 56 17.96 -12.90 -12.99
N ALA A 57 16.65 -12.70 -12.86
CA ALA A 57 16.08 -11.99 -11.71
C ALA A 57 16.26 -12.79 -10.40
N LEU A 58 16.08 -14.11 -10.43
CA LEU A 58 16.35 -14.99 -9.30
C LEU A 58 17.82 -14.98 -8.90
N ASN A 59 18.75 -15.02 -9.87
CA ASN A 59 20.19 -14.90 -9.60
C ASN A 59 20.50 -13.58 -8.87
N ALA A 60 19.92 -12.47 -9.34
CA ALA A 60 20.10 -11.18 -8.72
C ALA A 60 19.57 -11.15 -7.26
N GLN A 61 18.41 -11.77 -7.01
CA GLN A 61 17.85 -11.87 -5.65
C GLN A 61 18.78 -12.65 -4.71
N MET A 62 19.32 -13.79 -5.17
CA MET A 62 20.23 -14.60 -4.36
C MET A 62 21.57 -13.90 -4.10
N ALA A 63 22.08 -13.15 -5.09
CA ALA A 63 23.40 -12.53 -5.00
C ALA A 63 23.42 -11.21 -4.17
N ARG A 64 22.39 -10.39 -4.31
CA ARG A 64 22.37 -9.02 -3.73
C ARG A 64 21.01 -8.55 -3.21
N GLY A 65 19.97 -9.37 -3.29
CA GLY A 65 18.63 -9.02 -2.79
C GLY A 65 18.45 -9.28 -1.30
N TYR A 66 19.41 -9.91 -0.66
CA TYR A 66 19.40 -10.27 0.76
C TYR A 66 18.05 -10.86 1.22
N PRO A 67 17.54 -11.91 0.53
CA PRO A 67 16.25 -12.48 0.87
C PRO A 67 16.30 -13.07 2.28
N GLN A 68 15.23 -12.85 3.03
CA GLN A 68 15.08 -13.35 4.40
C GLN A 68 13.77 -14.14 4.51
N LYS A 69 13.78 -15.14 5.38
CA LYS A 69 12.59 -15.88 5.77
C LYS A 69 12.58 -16.06 7.28
N SER A 70 11.43 -15.87 7.92
CA SER A 70 11.28 -16.14 9.36
C SER A 70 10.78 -17.56 9.59
N ASN A 71 11.26 -18.19 10.67
CA ASN A 71 10.69 -19.41 11.23
C ASN A 71 9.79 -19.13 12.46
N GLY A 72 9.47 -17.84 12.72
CA GLY A 72 8.73 -17.38 13.89
C GLY A 72 9.62 -16.93 15.07
N TYR A 73 10.87 -17.36 15.12
CA TYR A 73 11.82 -17.01 16.18
C TYR A 73 13.02 -16.21 15.66
N SER A 74 13.47 -16.53 14.47
CA SER A 74 14.64 -15.91 13.85
C SER A 74 14.46 -15.70 12.35
N TRP A 75 15.28 -14.83 11.80
CA TRP A 75 15.40 -14.61 10.37
C TRP A 75 16.61 -15.37 9.83
N TYR A 76 16.44 -16.01 8.67
CA TYR A 76 17.51 -16.77 8.04
C TYR A 76 17.48 -16.58 6.51
N PHE A 77 18.59 -16.86 5.85
CA PHE A 77 18.72 -16.81 4.40
C PHE A 77 18.02 -18.05 3.80
N PRO A 78 16.97 -17.88 2.98
CA PRO A 78 16.20 -18.99 2.45
C PRO A 78 16.93 -19.71 1.32
N SER A 79 16.55 -20.96 1.05
CA SER A 79 17.03 -21.68 -0.11
C SER A 79 16.60 -21.00 -1.42
N ARG A 80 17.39 -21.21 -2.49
CA ARG A 80 17.06 -20.75 -3.83
C ARG A 80 15.67 -21.21 -4.30
N SER A 81 15.31 -22.46 -3.98
CA SER A 81 13.99 -23.01 -4.29
C SER A 81 12.87 -22.23 -3.60
N ALA A 82 13.04 -21.89 -2.32
CA ALA A 82 12.07 -21.09 -1.57
C ALA A 82 11.89 -19.69 -2.18
N VAL A 83 12.99 -19.02 -2.54
CA VAL A 83 12.94 -17.71 -3.21
C VAL A 83 12.28 -17.83 -4.58
N SER A 84 12.64 -18.83 -5.38
CA SER A 84 12.03 -19.11 -6.68
C SER A 84 10.53 -19.29 -6.58
N SER A 85 10.07 -20.08 -5.62
CA SER A 85 8.63 -20.33 -5.39
C SER A 85 7.89 -19.06 -4.99
N ALA A 86 8.45 -18.28 -4.06
CA ALA A 86 7.86 -17.04 -3.57
C ALA A 86 7.77 -15.94 -4.65
N MET A 87 8.67 -15.97 -5.63
CA MET A 87 8.84 -14.97 -6.68
C MET A 87 8.13 -15.35 -7.99
N ASN A 88 7.65 -16.59 -8.16
CA ASN A 88 7.10 -17.09 -9.41
C ASN A 88 5.81 -16.39 -9.83
N PRO A 89 5.82 -15.53 -10.88
CA PRO A 89 4.68 -14.71 -11.23
C PRO A 89 3.52 -15.53 -11.81
N THR A 90 3.77 -16.70 -12.38
CA THR A 90 2.74 -17.57 -12.95
C THR A 90 1.94 -18.26 -11.86
N SER A 91 2.59 -18.85 -10.86
CA SER A 91 1.90 -19.47 -9.73
C SER A 91 1.14 -18.43 -8.89
N ILE A 92 1.72 -17.25 -8.68
CA ILE A 92 1.08 -16.11 -8.01
C ILE A 92 -0.20 -15.71 -8.76
N TRP A 93 -0.12 -15.52 -10.07
CA TRP A 93 -1.28 -15.12 -10.87
C TRP A 93 -2.41 -16.15 -10.88
N ASN A 94 -2.08 -17.44 -10.91
CA ASN A 94 -3.05 -18.53 -10.95
C ASN A 94 -3.77 -18.76 -9.60
N SER A 95 -3.19 -18.28 -8.50
CA SER A 95 -3.84 -18.35 -7.19
C SER A 95 -4.90 -17.26 -7.03
N SER A 96 -6.11 -17.62 -6.62
CA SER A 96 -7.20 -16.66 -6.35
C SER A 96 -6.87 -15.65 -5.25
N THR A 97 -6.04 -16.04 -4.29
CA THR A 97 -5.59 -15.18 -3.19
C THR A 97 -4.30 -14.45 -3.56
N GLN A 98 -3.29 -15.16 -4.07
CA GLN A 98 -1.98 -14.57 -4.30
C GLN A 98 -1.93 -13.62 -5.49
N ARG A 99 -2.87 -13.69 -6.44
CA ARG A 99 -2.97 -12.70 -7.53
C ARG A 99 -3.16 -11.26 -7.03
N TYR A 100 -3.63 -11.07 -5.81
CA TYR A 100 -3.68 -9.74 -5.18
C TYR A 100 -2.30 -9.11 -4.97
N GLN A 101 -1.21 -9.87 -5.06
CA GLN A 101 0.13 -9.30 -5.17
C GLN A 101 0.30 -8.43 -6.41
N MET A 102 -0.49 -8.67 -7.45
CA MET A 102 -0.49 -7.95 -8.73
C MET A 102 -1.68 -6.97 -8.87
N LEU A 103 -2.43 -6.72 -7.79
CA LEU A 103 -3.45 -5.67 -7.77
C LEU A 103 -2.78 -4.31 -8.06
N ASN A 104 -3.38 -3.52 -8.96
CA ASN A 104 -2.92 -2.16 -9.22
C ASN A 104 -3.30 -1.25 -8.04
N LEU A 105 -2.35 -1.00 -7.16
CA LEU A 105 -2.51 -0.19 -5.95
C LEU A 105 -2.75 1.30 -6.28
N GLY A 106 -2.31 1.72 -7.45
CA GLY A 106 -2.48 3.08 -7.99
C GLY A 106 -3.77 3.27 -8.78
N LYS A 107 -4.82 2.48 -8.50
CA LYS A 107 -6.10 2.59 -9.20
C LYS A 107 -7.27 2.56 -8.21
N TYR A 108 -7.96 3.69 -8.10
CA TYR A 108 -9.21 3.80 -7.36
C TYR A 108 -10.28 2.90 -7.99
N GLN A 109 -10.97 2.11 -7.19
CA GLN A 109 -11.97 1.16 -7.68
C GLN A 109 -13.40 1.69 -7.57
N GLY A 110 -13.68 2.59 -6.63
CA GLY A 110 -15.02 3.12 -6.37
C GLY A 110 -15.86 2.21 -5.49
N ILE A 111 -15.25 1.62 -4.46
CA ILE A 111 -15.96 0.76 -3.51
C ILE A 111 -16.96 1.58 -2.71
N PRO A 112 -18.24 1.13 -2.57
CA PRO A 112 -19.25 1.85 -1.82
C PRO A 112 -18.82 2.13 -0.38
N VAL A 113 -19.12 3.35 0.11
CA VAL A 113 -18.77 3.79 1.48
C VAL A 113 -19.31 2.82 2.55
N SER A 114 -20.51 2.27 2.36
CA SER A 114 -21.10 1.27 3.28
C SER A 114 -20.23 0.02 3.40
N LYS A 115 -19.64 -0.44 2.29
CA LYS A 115 -18.72 -1.58 2.25
C LYS A 115 -17.39 -1.27 2.93
N LEU A 116 -16.85 -0.05 2.72
CA LEU A 116 -15.65 0.41 3.42
C LEU A 116 -15.90 0.48 4.93
N ASN A 117 -17.04 1.03 5.36
CA ASN A 117 -17.40 1.08 6.77
C ASN A 117 -17.60 -0.32 7.38
N GLN A 118 -18.03 -1.31 6.60
CA GLN A 118 -18.10 -2.70 7.06
C GLN A 118 -16.72 -3.26 7.43
N ILE A 119 -15.67 -2.90 6.69
CA ILE A 119 -14.28 -3.27 7.00
C ILE A 119 -13.78 -2.51 8.24
N LEU A 120 -14.08 -1.21 8.30
CA LEU A 120 -13.57 -0.30 9.33
C LEU A 120 -14.27 -0.42 10.68
N LYS A 121 -15.40 -1.14 10.76
CA LYS A 121 -16.16 -1.32 12.00
C LYS A 121 -15.28 -1.90 13.11
N GLY A 122 -15.26 -1.23 14.27
CA GLY A 122 -14.46 -1.64 15.42
C GLY A 122 -12.94 -1.43 15.26
N LYS A 123 -12.50 -0.60 14.32
CA LYS A 123 -11.09 -0.33 14.03
C LYS A 123 -10.62 1.01 14.61
N GLY A 124 -10.79 1.18 15.93
CA GLY A 124 -10.34 2.39 16.64
C GLY A 124 -10.86 3.67 15.98
N SER A 125 -10.01 4.66 15.84
CA SER A 125 -10.35 5.96 15.22
C SER A 125 -10.65 5.87 13.70
N LEU A 126 -10.35 4.75 13.05
CA LEU A 126 -10.73 4.47 11.66
C LEU A 126 -12.19 4.03 11.51
N SER A 127 -12.86 3.64 12.61
CA SER A 127 -14.26 3.22 12.57
C SER A 127 -15.15 4.33 12.01
N GLY A 128 -15.99 4.00 11.02
CA GLY A 128 -16.89 4.98 10.39
C GLY A 128 -16.24 5.90 9.35
N GLN A 129 -14.93 5.78 9.08
CA GLN A 129 -14.18 6.67 8.18
C GLN A 129 -14.25 6.28 6.68
N GLY A 130 -15.21 5.45 6.29
CA GLY A 130 -15.34 5.00 4.90
C GLY A 130 -15.47 6.15 3.88
N LYS A 131 -16.18 7.23 4.24
CA LYS A 131 -16.29 8.43 3.38
C LYS A 131 -14.93 9.12 3.19
N ALA A 132 -14.15 9.24 4.26
CA ALA A 132 -12.81 9.84 4.21
C ALA A 132 -11.84 8.97 3.38
N VAL A 133 -11.88 7.65 3.55
CA VAL A 133 -11.10 6.71 2.73
C VAL A 133 -11.47 6.83 1.26
N ALA A 134 -12.75 6.79 0.91
CA ALA A 134 -13.21 6.92 -0.47
C ALA A 134 -12.75 8.23 -1.10
N ALA A 135 -12.88 9.35 -0.38
CA ALA A 135 -12.45 10.66 -0.85
C ALA A 135 -10.93 10.75 -1.09
N ALA A 136 -10.13 10.23 -0.15
CA ALA A 136 -8.68 10.20 -0.27
C ALA A 136 -8.21 9.31 -1.43
N CYS A 137 -8.77 8.11 -1.54
CA CYS A 137 -8.44 7.16 -2.60
C CYS A 137 -8.86 7.69 -3.98
N LYS A 138 -10.01 8.35 -4.10
CA LYS A 138 -10.45 9.01 -5.33
C LYS A 138 -9.49 10.13 -5.72
N LYS A 139 -9.13 10.99 -4.77
CA LYS A 139 -8.25 12.14 -5.00
C LYS A 139 -6.86 11.72 -5.46
N TYR A 140 -6.28 10.71 -4.83
CA TYR A 140 -4.90 10.27 -5.10
C TYR A 140 -4.82 9.02 -5.98
N ASN A 141 -5.96 8.55 -6.52
CA ASN A 141 -6.06 7.37 -7.37
C ASN A 141 -5.36 6.15 -6.75
N ILE A 142 -5.84 5.73 -5.59
CA ILE A 142 -5.31 4.61 -4.80
C ILE A 142 -6.42 3.57 -4.60
N ASN A 143 -6.06 2.29 -4.61
CA ASN A 143 -6.98 1.21 -4.25
C ASN A 143 -7.38 1.32 -2.76
N GLU A 144 -8.67 1.31 -2.49
CA GLU A 144 -9.23 1.54 -1.15
C GLU A 144 -8.86 0.44 -0.16
N ILE A 145 -8.91 -0.82 -0.62
CA ILE A 145 -8.61 -1.98 0.24
C ILE A 145 -7.12 -2.00 0.59
N TYR A 146 -6.25 -1.65 -0.35
CA TYR A 146 -4.84 -1.51 -0.06
C TYR A 146 -4.57 -0.41 0.97
N LEU A 147 -5.16 0.79 0.80
CA LEU A 147 -4.96 1.88 1.74
C LEU A 147 -5.41 1.50 3.16
N ILE A 148 -6.59 0.87 3.28
CA ILE A 148 -7.12 0.39 4.56
C ILE A 148 -6.20 -0.68 5.17
N SER A 149 -5.80 -1.68 4.38
CA SER A 149 -4.94 -2.77 4.85
C SER A 149 -3.60 -2.24 5.36
N HIS A 150 -3.01 -1.28 4.65
CA HIS A 150 -1.77 -0.62 5.05
C HIS A 150 -1.96 0.19 6.35
N ALA A 151 -3.03 0.99 6.42
CA ALA A 151 -3.35 1.75 7.64
C ALA A 151 -3.54 0.83 8.86
N PHE A 152 -4.20 -0.29 8.71
CA PHE A 152 -4.39 -1.27 9.80
C PHE A 152 -3.06 -1.84 10.30
N LEU A 153 -2.18 -2.19 9.39
CA LEU A 153 -0.86 -2.74 9.74
C LEU A 153 -0.02 -1.72 10.52
N GLU A 154 0.06 -0.51 10.03
CA GLU A 154 0.94 0.54 10.61
C GLU A 154 0.37 1.18 11.86
N SER A 155 -0.95 1.18 12.05
CA SER A 155 -1.62 1.86 13.15
C SER A 155 -2.21 0.94 14.22
N GLY A 156 -1.95 -0.37 14.15
CA GLY A 156 -2.60 -1.33 15.03
C GLY A 156 -4.13 -1.24 14.95
N ASN A 157 -4.68 -1.26 13.74
CA ASN A 157 -6.11 -1.08 13.47
C ASN A 157 -6.68 0.28 13.96
N GLY A 158 -5.88 1.35 13.92
CA GLY A 158 -6.30 2.69 14.33
C GLY A 158 -6.27 2.93 15.83
N THR A 159 -5.63 2.05 16.60
CA THR A 159 -5.58 2.13 18.08
C THR A 159 -4.25 2.59 18.64
N SER A 160 -3.18 2.64 17.82
CA SER A 160 -1.86 3.06 18.26
C SER A 160 -1.87 4.49 18.82
N ASN A 161 -0.90 4.81 19.65
CA ASN A 161 -0.79 6.15 20.25
C ASN A 161 -0.76 7.27 19.21
N PHE A 162 -0.17 7.03 18.04
CA PHE A 162 -0.10 8.04 16.96
C PHE A 162 -1.35 8.10 16.08
N ALA A 163 -2.23 7.11 16.16
CA ALA A 163 -3.43 7.01 15.33
C ALA A 163 -4.73 7.24 16.08
N SER A 164 -4.74 7.05 17.41
CA SER A 164 -5.95 7.09 18.24
C SER A 164 -6.47 8.49 18.57
N GLY A 165 -5.76 9.54 18.24
CA GLY A 165 -6.06 10.90 18.66
C GLY A 165 -5.52 11.27 20.05
N ARG A 166 -4.84 10.34 20.75
CA ARG A 166 -4.29 10.56 22.10
C ARG A 166 -3.42 11.82 22.20
N TYR A 167 -2.66 12.13 21.15
CA TYR A 167 -1.80 13.32 21.09
C TYR A 167 -2.40 14.45 20.24
N GLY A 168 -3.72 14.43 19.99
CA GLY A 168 -4.40 15.40 19.11
C GLY A 168 -4.01 15.27 17.64
N ILE A 169 -3.45 14.10 17.25
CA ILE A 169 -3.06 13.79 15.87
C ILE A 169 -3.55 12.41 15.47
N TYR A 170 -3.62 12.18 14.14
CA TYR A 170 -4.04 10.91 13.54
C TYR A 170 -3.06 10.53 12.44
N ASN A 171 -2.02 9.79 12.81
CA ASN A 171 -0.99 9.29 11.90
C ASN A 171 -1.16 7.78 11.73
N TYR A 172 -1.84 7.38 10.67
CA TYR A 172 -2.17 5.97 10.40
C TYR A 172 -1.07 5.18 9.72
N PHE A 173 -0.01 5.82 9.25
CA PHE A 173 1.01 5.20 8.40
C PHE A 173 2.41 5.25 9.01
N GLY A 174 2.53 5.66 10.27
CA GLY A 174 3.82 5.75 10.96
C GLY A 174 4.79 6.76 10.32
N ILE A 175 4.28 7.70 9.53
CA ILE A 175 5.10 8.64 8.77
C ILE A 175 5.79 9.61 9.73
N GLY A 176 7.10 9.78 9.57
CA GLY A 176 7.90 10.64 10.45
C GLY A 176 8.33 9.99 11.75
N ALA A 177 7.97 8.74 11.99
CA ALA A 177 8.57 7.92 13.05
C ALA A 177 9.91 7.39 12.54
N TYR A 178 10.99 7.66 13.28
CA TYR A 178 12.33 7.16 13.00
C TYR A 178 12.76 6.20 14.10
N ASP A 179 13.60 5.22 13.78
CA ASP A 179 14.04 4.21 14.77
C ASP A 179 14.74 4.83 15.99
N ASN A 180 15.48 5.92 15.77
CA ASN A 180 16.14 6.68 16.83
C ASN A 180 15.26 7.75 17.48
N ASN A 181 14.12 8.09 16.89
CA ASN A 181 13.15 9.07 17.42
C ASN A 181 11.72 8.78 16.91
N PRO A 182 11.05 7.73 17.42
CA PRO A 182 9.69 7.39 17.01
C PRO A 182 8.69 8.51 17.29
N ASN A 183 8.90 9.28 18.36
CA ASN A 183 8.01 10.38 18.77
C ASN A 183 8.00 11.56 17.81
N ASN A 184 8.96 11.64 16.88
CA ASN A 184 8.94 12.65 15.82
C ASN A 184 7.68 12.56 14.93
N ALA A 185 6.99 11.42 14.93
CA ALA A 185 5.70 11.26 14.26
C ALA A 185 4.64 12.26 14.75
N ILE A 186 4.72 12.71 16.01
CA ILE A 186 3.76 13.65 16.61
C ILE A 186 3.92 15.05 16.02
N PRO A 187 5.07 15.76 16.16
CA PRO A 187 5.25 17.08 15.56
C PRO A 187 5.15 17.04 14.03
N PHE A 188 5.56 15.95 13.40
CA PHE A 188 5.42 15.74 11.97
C PHE A 188 3.95 15.79 11.53
N ALA A 189 3.07 15.02 12.17
CA ALA A 189 1.64 14.99 11.88
C ALA A 189 0.95 16.33 12.21
N ARG A 190 1.33 16.95 13.34
CA ARG A 190 0.80 18.25 13.75
C ARG A 190 1.13 19.36 12.75
N LYS A 191 2.37 19.45 12.30
CA LYS A 191 2.82 20.40 11.27
C LYS A 191 2.04 20.22 9.94
N ARG A 192 1.59 19.03 9.63
CA ARG A 192 0.78 18.71 8.45
C ARG A 192 -0.72 18.84 8.66
N GLY A 193 -1.14 19.23 9.87
CA GLY A 193 -2.54 19.42 10.21
C GLY A 193 -3.35 18.11 10.27
N TRP A 194 -2.71 16.97 10.57
CA TRP A 194 -3.40 15.68 10.69
C TRP A 194 -4.13 15.58 12.05
N THR A 195 -5.00 16.53 12.29
CA THR A 195 -5.70 16.75 13.59
C THR A 195 -7.10 16.14 13.64
N THR A 196 -7.54 15.49 12.56
CA THR A 196 -8.77 14.68 12.50
C THR A 196 -8.50 13.37 11.77
N PRO A 197 -9.31 12.32 11.99
CA PRO A 197 -9.17 11.07 11.24
C PRO A 197 -9.15 11.29 9.73
N ALA A 198 -10.07 12.08 9.19
CA ALA A 198 -10.15 12.35 7.76
C ALA A 198 -8.88 13.03 7.21
N LYS A 199 -8.31 13.99 7.95
CA LYS A 199 -7.06 14.67 7.57
C LYS A 199 -5.86 13.73 7.63
N GLY A 200 -5.79 12.84 8.62
CA GLY A 200 -4.76 11.81 8.73
C GLY A 200 -4.82 10.81 7.58
N ILE A 201 -6.01 10.34 7.22
CA ILE A 201 -6.24 9.45 6.07
C ILE A 201 -5.82 10.13 4.77
N MET A 202 -6.24 11.38 4.55
CA MET A 202 -5.90 12.15 3.35
C MET A 202 -4.40 12.39 3.22
N GLY A 203 -3.74 12.75 4.32
CA GLY A 203 -2.29 12.98 4.34
C GLY A 203 -1.50 11.70 4.10
N GLY A 204 -1.92 10.60 4.69
CA GLY A 204 -1.33 9.28 4.46
C GLY A 204 -1.49 8.81 3.02
N ALA A 205 -2.67 8.97 2.43
CA ALA A 205 -2.92 8.65 1.03
C ALA A 205 -2.02 9.45 0.08
N LYS A 206 -1.85 10.75 0.33
CA LYS A 206 -0.91 11.59 -0.42
C LYS A 206 0.52 11.04 -0.36
N PHE A 207 0.98 10.69 0.83
CA PHE A 207 2.32 10.14 1.04
C PHE A 207 2.51 8.82 0.28
N VAL A 208 1.58 7.87 0.45
CA VAL A 208 1.62 6.56 -0.25
C VAL A 208 1.69 6.75 -1.77
N ARG A 209 0.91 7.69 -2.31
CA ARG A 209 0.94 7.99 -3.75
C ARG A 209 2.29 8.52 -4.21
N GLN A 210 2.84 9.49 -3.50
CA GLN A 210 4.07 10.19 -3.91
C GLN A 210 5.33 9.35 -3.70
N ASP A 211 5.41 8.64 -2.58
CA ASP A 211 6.66 7.98 -2.17
C ASP A 211 6.77 6.53 -2.63
N PHE A 212 5.65 5.88 -2.99
CA PHE A 212 5.65 4.48 -3.45
C PHE A 212 5.06 4.33 -4.85
N ILE A 213 3.79 4.68 -5.05
CA ILE A 213 3.09 4.37 -6.30
C ILE A 213 3.69 5.12 -7.48
N ASN A 214 3.98 6.41 -7.34
CA ASN A 214 4.58 7.23 -8.42
C ASN A 214 6.00 6.80 -8.81
N LYS A 215 6.66 6.00 -7.99
CA LYS A 215 7.99 5.43 -8.28
C LYS A 215 7.93 4.14 -9.10
N GLY A 216 6.74 3.78 -9.60
CA GLY A 216 6.53 2.59 -10.42
C GLY A 216 6.37 1.29 -9.63
N GLN A 217 6.40 1.35 -8.30
CA GLN A 217 6.14 0.23 -7.41
C GLN A 217 4.66 0.21 -7.01
N ASN A 218 3.81 0.05 -8.01
CA ASN A 218 2.35 0.16 -7.91
C ASN A 218 1.62 -1.19 -7.78
N THR A 219 2.34 -2.24 -7.44
CA THR A 219 1.82 -3.53 -6.98
C THR A 219 2.68 -4.04 -5.83
N LEU A 220 2.15 -4.92 -4.97
CA LEU A 220 2.94 -5.56 -3.92
C LEU A 220 4.10 -6.36 -4.52
N TYR A 221 3.85 -7.05 -5.63
CA TYR A 221 4.86 -7.80 -6.36
C TYR A 221 6.05 -6.91 -6.77
N ARG A 222 5.78 -5.73 -7.32
CA ARG A 222 6.80 -4.75 -7.72
C ARG A 222 7.54 -4.15 -6.54
N MET A 223 6.85 -3.90 -5.43
CA MET A 223 7.47 -3.43 -4.19
C MET A 223 8.49 -4.42 -3.64
N ARG A 224 8.21 -5.72 -3.78
CA ARG A 224 9.11 -6.76 -3.25
C ARG A 224 10.16 -7.20 -4.25
N TRP A 225 9.78 -7.46 -5.49
CA TRP A 225 10.65 -8.15 -6.47
C TRP A 225 11.22 -7.24 -7.55
N ASN A 226 10.60 -6.09 -7.76
CA ASN A 226 10.99 -5.08 -8.74
C ASN A 226 11.43 -5.66 -10.09
N PRO A 227 10.53 -6.25 -10.88
CA PRO A 227 10.92 -6.96 -12.11
C PRO A 227 11.57 -6.07 -13.17
N LYS A 228 11.44 -4.74 -13.07
CA LYS A 228 12.13 -3.78 -13.95
C LYS A 228 13.60 -3.57 -13.59
N ALA A 229 13.98 -3.78 -12.34
CA ALA A 229 15.34 -3.71 -11.83
C ALA A 229 15.52 -4.69 -10.64
N PRO A 230 15.67 -6.00 -10.91
CA PRO A 230 15.67 -7.03 -9.88
C PRO A 230 16.72 -6.80 -8.78
N ALA A 231 16.33 -7.08 -7.54
CA ALA A 231 17.13 -6.90 -6.33
C ALA A 231 17.50 -5.45 -6.01
N THR A 232 16.71 -4.47 -6.48
CA THR A 232 16.88 -3.05 -6.14
C THR A 232 15.58 -2.46 -5.61
N HIS A 233 15.66 -1.43 -4.76
CA HIS A 233 14.50 -0.71 -4.20
C HIS A 233 13.41 -1.63 -3.63
N GLN A 234 13.82 -2.66 -2.91
CA GLN A 234 12.91 -3.62 -2.29
C GLN A 234 12.31 -3.01 -1.02
N TYR A 235 10.99 -3.07 -0.89
CA TYR A 235 10.28 -2.61 0.29
C TYR A 235 10.58 -3.48 1.52
N ALA A 236 10.78 -4.77 1.31
CA ALA A 236 11.07 -5.74 2.36
C ALA A 236 12.08 -6.78 1.88
N THR A 237 12.82 -7.40 2.79
CA THR A 237 13.68 -8.56 2.55
C THR A 237 12.95 -9.88 2.73
N ASP A 238 11.89 -9.91 3.56
CA ASP A 238 11.05 -11.09 3.76
C ASP A 238 10.43 -11.58 2.44
N ILE A 239 10.70 -12.83 2.07
CA ILE A 239 10.15 -13.45 0.85
C ILE A 239 8.65 -13.70 0.94
N ASN A 240 8.09 -13.74 2.15
CA ASN A 240 6.66 -13.94 2.40
C ASN A 240 5.89 -12.63 2.55
N TRP A 241 6.55 -11.47 2.58
CA TRP A 241 5.88 -10.18 2.80
C TRP A 241 4.72 -9.95 1.82
N CYS A 242 4.95 -10.14 0.51
CA CYS A 242 3.89 -10.00 -0.51
C CYS A 242 2.73 -10.97 -0.29
N ARG A 243 3.05 -12.20 0.11
CA ARG A 243 2.07 -13.24 0.38
C ARG A 243 1.12 -12.84 1.50
N HIS A 244 1.66 -12.40 2.63
CA HIS A 244 0.86 -11.99 3.79
C HIS A 244 0.00 -10.75 3.48
N GLN A 245 0.56 -9.76 2.76
CA GLN A 245 -0.19 -8.59 2.34
C GLN A 245 -1.34 -8.94 1.38
N ALA A 246 -1.10 -9.84 0.42
CA ALA A 246 -2.12 -10.30 -0.52
C ALA A 246 -3.24 -11.09 0.20
N GLU A 247 -2.90 -11.89 1.20
CA GLU A 247 -3.86 -12.61 2.04
C GLU A 247 -4.79 -11.64 2.78
N ASN A 248 -4.24 -10.58 3.36
CA ASN A 248 -5.01 -9.53 4.03
C ASN A 248 -5.97 -8.81 3.05
N ILE A 249 -5.47 -8.41 1.89
CA ILE A 249 -6.28 -7.75 0.86
C ILE A 249 -7.40 -8.68 0.39
N ALA A 250 -7.10 -9.95 0.09
CA ALA A 250 -8.07 -10.95 -0.32
C ALA A 250 -9.16 -11.15 0.75
N PHE A 251 -8.75 -11.21 2.01
CA PHE A 251 -9.67 -11.33 3.15
C PHE A 251 -10.67 -10.17 3.19
N TYR A 252 -10.21 -8.92 3.05
CA TYR A 252 -11.12 -7.77 3.11
C TYR A 252 -12.04 -7.70 1.89
N TYR A 253 -11.55 -7.99 0.69
CA TYR A 253 -12.42 -8.11 -0.48
C TYR A 253 -13.51 -9.18 -0.30
N LYS A 254 -13.13 -10.36 0.20
CA LYS A 254 -14.09 -11.44 0.50
C LYS A 254 -15.12 -11.01 1.54
N LYS A 255 -14.68 -10.35 2.61
CA LYS A 255 -15.55 -9.87 3.71
C LYS A 255 -16.67 -8.96 3.21
N ILE A 256 -16.43 -8.16 2.18
CA ILE A 256 -17.42 -7.24 1.61
C ILE A 256 -18.13 -7.78 0.35
N GLY A 257 -17.84 -9.04 -0.03
CA GLY A 257 -18.44 -9.67 -1.22
C GLY A 257 -18.04 -9.05 -2.55
N LEU A 258 -16.84 -8.45 -2.62
CA LEU A 258 -16.29 -7.84 -3.83
C LEU A 258 -14.96 -8.51 -4.22
N LYS A 259 -14.46 -8.12 -5.40
CA LYS A 259 -13.15 -8.54 -5.94
C LYS A 259 -12.38 -7.32 -6.43
N GLY A 260 -11.06 -7.42 -6.46
CA GLY A 260 -10.22 -6.46 -7.17
C GLY A 260 -10.54 -6.48 -8.67
N ILE A 261 -10.45 -5.30 -9.30
CA ILE A 261 -10.79 -5.15 -10.72
C ILE A 261 -9.56 -4.82 -11.55
N TYR A 262 -8.65 -4.03 -11.05
CA TYR A 262 -7.50 -3.55 -11.80
C TYR A 262 -6.24 -4.29 -11.40
N TYR A 263 -5.56 -4.91 -12.39
CA TYR A 263 -4.34 -5.69 -12.17
C TYR A 263 -3.25 -5.30 -13.15
N ILE A 264 -2.00 -5.43 -12.69
CA ILE A 264 -0.81 -5.39 -13.53
C ILE A 264 -0.11 -6.74 -13.37
N ARG A 265 -0.21 -7.56 -14.40
CA ARG A 265 0.42 -8.88 -14.42
C ARG A 265 1.83 -8.76 -14.97
N ASP A 266 2.82 -8.82 -14.09
CA ASP A 266 4.21 -8.89 -14.48
C ASP A 266 4.57 -10.29 -15.01
N LYS A 267 5.36 -10.30 -16.08
CA LYS A 267 5.98 -11.51 -16.67
C LYS A 267 7.45 -11.25 -16.88
N TYR A 268 8.27 -12.25 -16.71
CA TYR A 268 9.67 -12.23 -17.16
C TYR A 268 9.79 -12.61 -18.65
N LYS A 269 10.95 -12.22 -19.25
CA LYS A 269 11.30 -12.60 -20.61
C LYS A 269 11.42 -14.12 -20.76
#